data_f8f0ecdf81699e4b32cc32ea1ba776ae
#
_entry.id   f8f0ecdf81699e4b32cc32ea1ba776ae
#
_cell.length_a   1.000
_cell.length_b   1.000
_cell.length_c   1.000
_cell.angle_alpha   90.00
_cell.angle_beta   90.00
_cell.angle_gamma   90.00
#
_symmetry.space_group_name_H-M   'P 1'
#
loop_
_entity.id
_entity.type
_entity.pdbx_description
1 polymer ?
#
loop_
_entity_poly.entity_id
_entity_poly.type
_entity_poly.pdbx_seq_one_letter_code
_entity_poly.pdbx_strand_id
1 'polypeptide(L)'
;KKRHYIFADQLPPASEDLLFIEDYRSTMVTAKGKTISFRPLLPSDEFAYRNFFYSLKEKTIYYRYFYNIKLFTHEMLQEQWASIDYRSNISLIGLSQEKGHKEIMAIGSYAKESERVAEVAFMVREDYQNLGIASHLIAQLEVIARQNGYEQFSAAVLIDNRAMLRVFTKRYANATFTEDGHEIRVVMPFEKNLTLETIQPASA
;
A
#
# COMPACT_ATOMS: atom_id res chain seq x y z
N LYS A 1 21.77 -11.28 -26.68
CA LYS A 1 20.46 -10.74 -26.24
C LYS A 1 20.40 -9.26 -26.61
N LYS A 2 19.52 -8.86 -27.54
CA LYS A 2 19.33 -7.46 -27.92
C LYS A 2 18.59 -6.78 -26.76
N ARG A 3 19.20 -5.74 -26.15
CA ARG A 3 18.51 -4.85 -25.21
C ARG A 3 17.50 -4.04 -26.03
N HIS A 4 16.23 -4.16 -25.71
CA HIS A 4 15.21 -3.26 -26.22
C HIS A 4 15.28 -1.96 -25.37
N TYR A 5 15.71 -0.88 -26.02
CA TYR A 5 15.61 0.45 -25.42
C TYR A 5 14.26 1.03 -25.87
N ILE A 6 13.46 1.48 -24.89
CA ILE A 6 12.26 2.28 -25.15
C ILE A 6 12.75 3.73 -25.28
N PHE A 7 12.57 4.33 -26.45
CA PHE A 7 12.91 5.73 -26.67
C PHE A 7 11.81 6.64 -26.07
N ALA A 8 12.19 7.86 -25.71
CA ALA A 8 11.27 8.82 -25.07
C ALA A 8 10.01 9.14 -25.89
N ASP A 9 10.08 9.02 -27.21
CA ASP A 9 8.97 9.18 -28.14
C ASP A 9 7.99 7.99 -28.17
N GLN A 10 8.36 6.87 -27.57
CA GLN A 10 7.53 5.66 -27.39
C GLN A 10 6.86 5.60 -26.02
N LEU A 11 7.19 6.52 -25.13
CA LEU A 11 6.47 6.65 -23.86
C LEU A 11 5.08 7.24 -24.14
N PRO A 12 4.03 6.69 -23.55
CA PRO A 12 2.73 7.34 -23.60
C PRO A 12 2.90 8.79 -23.10
N PRO A 13 2.19 9.76 -23.69
CA PRO A 13 2.22 11.15 -23.20
C PRO A 13 1.99 11.10 -21.70
N ALA A 14 2.78 11.89 -20.96
CA ALA A 14 2.59 12.04 -19.52
C ALA A 14 1.09 12.34 -19.30
N SER A 15 0.35 11.36 -18.80
CA SER A 15 -1.07 11.51 -18.62
C SER A 15 -1.28 12.64 -17.62
N GLU A 16 -2.34 13.42 -17.77
CA GLU A 16 -2.76 14.41 -16.75
C GLU A 16 -2.85 13.78 -15.36
N ASP A 17 -3.02 12.46 -15.30
CA ASP A 17 -3.02 11.62 -14.10
C ASP A 17 -1.71 11.71 -13.27
N LEU A 18 -0.55 12.02 -13.88
CA LEU A 18 0.70 12.23 -13.14
C LEU A 18 0.72 13.51 -12.29
N LEU A 19 -0.12 14.50 -12.62
CA LEU A 19 -0.24 15.74 -11.83
C LEU A 19 -0.89 15.49 -10.47
N PHE A 20 -1.73 14.45 -10.33
CA PHE A 20 -2.41 14.09 -9.07
C PHE A 20 -1.52 13.32 -8.08
N ILE A 21 -0.34 12.87 -8.48
CA ILE A 21 0.58 12.14 -7.59
C ILE A 21 1.00 13.00 -6.39
N GLU A 22 1.15 14.30 -6.58
CA GLU A 22 1.52 15.22 -5.49
C GLU A 22 0.40 15.33 -4.43
N ASP A 23 -0.86 15.22 -4.83
CA ASP A 23 -2.01 15.30 -3.92
C ASP A 23 -2.10 14.06 -3.00
N TYR A 24 -1.40 12.96 -3.35
CA TYR A 24 -1.36 11.74 -2.55
C TYR A 24 -0.21 11.70 -1.55
N ARG A 25 0.48 12.82 -1.33
CA ARG A 25 1.54 12.92 -0.32
C ARG A 25 0.95 13.20 1.05
N SER A 26 1.52 12.59 2.06
CA SER A 26 1.21 12.90 3.45
C SER A 26 2.40 12.64 4.36
N THR A 27 2.26 13.03 5.60
CA THR A 27 3.24 12.74 6.65
C THR A 27 2.52 12.32 7.93
N MET A 28 3.16 11.47 8.72
CA MET A 28 2.75 11.19 10.09
C MET A 28 3.95 11.24 11.02
N VAL A 29 3.70 11.58 12.27
CA VAL A 29 4.67 11.40 13.36
C VAL A 29 4.21 10.21 14.18
N THR A 30 5.09 9.22 14.34
CA THR A 30 4.80 8.03 15.17
C THR A 30 4.84 8.39 16.65
N ALA A 31 4.24 7.55 17.50
CA ALA A 31 4.33 7.69 18.97
C ALA A 31 5.77 7.70 19.51
N LYS A 32 6.74 7.25 18.73
CA LYS A 32 8.18 7.31 19.04
C LYS A 32 8.88 8.55 18.49
N GLY A 33 8.13 9.54 17.97
CA GLY A 33 8.68 10.79 17.43
C GLY A 33 9.34 10.65 16.05
N LYS A 34 9.23 9.52 15.36
CA LYS A 34 9.75 9.35 14.00
C LYS A 34 8.77 9.94 13.00
N THR A 35 9.27 10.79 12.12
CA THR A 35 8.49 11.33 11.00
C THR A 35 8.57 10.38 9.81
N ILE A 36 7.41 10.00 9.30
CA ILE A 36 7.26 9.15 8.13
C ILE A 36 6.56 9.96 7.04
N SER A 37 7.15 10.01 5.86
CA SER A 37 6.53 10.63 4.68
C SER A 37 5.96 9.55 3.76
N PHE A 38 4.78 9.81 3.21
CA PHE A 38 4.11 8.88 2.30
C PHE A 38 3.94 9.53 0.93
N ARG A 39 4.06 8.72 -0.11
CA ARG A 39 3.81 9.09 -1.49
C ARG A 39 3.53 7.86 -2.35
N PRO A 40 2.98 8.03 -3.55
CA PRO A 40 2.91 6.96 -4.53
C PRO A 40 4.29 6.37 -4.85
N LEU A 41 4.29 5.06 -5.12
CA LEU A 41 5.44 4.33 -5.62
C LEU A 41 5.70 4.75 -7.08
N LEU A 42 6.95 5.06 -7.41
CA LEU A 42 7.38 5.47 -8.74
C LEU A 42 8.31 4.42 -9.37
N PRO A 43 8.38 4.34 -10.70
CA PRO A 43 9.34 3.43 -11.37
C PRO A 43 10.80 3.65 -10.96
N SER A 44 11.17 4.88 -10.58
CA SER A 44 12.50 5.21 -10.07
C SER A 44 12.83 4.59 -8.70
N ASP A 45 11.84 4.06 -7.99
CA ASP A 45 12.00 3.46 -6.66
C ASP A 45 12.43 1.98 -6.72
N GLU A 46 12.67 1.40 -7.89
CA GLU A 46 12.99 -0.02 -8.06
C GLU A 46 14.07 -0.51 -7.09
N PHE A 47 15.18 0.21 -6.99
CA PHE A 47 16.29 -0.16 -6.11
C PHE A 47 15.88 -0.08 -4.62
N ALA A 48 15.18 0.98 -4.22
CA ALA A 48 14.73 1.17 -2.86
C ALA A 48 13.67 0.12 -2.47
N TYR A 49 12.78 -0.23 -3.40
CA TYR A 49 11.77 -1.27 -3.21
C TYR A 49 12.41 -2.64 -3.01
N ARG A 50 13.40 -2.99 -3.84
CA ARG A 50 14.14 -4.25 -3.71
C ARG A 50 14.88 -4.34 -2.38
N ASN A 51 15.53 -3.25 -1.95
CA ASN A 51 16.19 -3.19 -0.63
C ASN A 51 15.17 -3.35 0.50
N PHE A 52 14.00 -2.72 0.40
CA PHE A 52 12.92 -2.90 1.36
C PHE A 52 12.49 -4.36 1.43
N PHE A 53 12.24 -5.02 0.29
CA PHE A 53 11.83 -6.42 0.26
C PHE A 53 12.84 -7.32 1.00
N TYR A 54 14.13 -7.17 0.72
CA TYR A 54 15.17 -7.97 1.37
C TYR A 54 15.44 -7.57 2.84
N SER A 55 14.92 -6.44 3.30
CA SER A 55 14.97 -6.05 4.71
C SER A 55 13.87 -6.67 5.57
N LEU A 56 12.83 -7.27 4.94
CA LEU A 56 11.70 -7.89 5.61
C LEU A 56 12.05 -9.29 6.12
N LYS A 57 11.41 -9.70 7.22
CA LYS A 57 11.45 -11.09 7.66
C LYS A 57 10.58 -11.96 6.76
N GLU A 58 10.96 -13.24 6.63
CA GLU A 58 10.22 -14.22 5.84
C GLU A 58 8.72 -14.27 6.21
N LYS A 59 8.39 -14.13 7.48
CA LYS A 59 7.00 -14.10 7.96
C LYS A 59 6.19 -12.94 7.38
N THR A 60 6.77 -11.73 7.27
CA THR A 60 6.12 -10.57 6.69
C THR A 60 5.88 -10.77 5.20
N ILE A 61 6.85 -11.36 4.50
CA ILE A 61 6.73 -11.71 3.08
C ILE A 61 5.64 -12.78 2.91
N TYR A 62 5.65 -13.82 3.74
CA TYR A 62 4.64 -14.88 3.71
C TYR A 62 3.22 -14.34 3.97
N TYR A 63 3.05 -13.42 4.89
CA TYR A 63 1.75 -12.77 5.15
C TYR A 63 1.22 -11.96 3.96
N ARG A 64 2.10 -11.51 3.06
CA ARG A 64 1.70 -10.72 1.88
C ARG A 64 1.39 -11.59 0.67
N TYR A 65 2.17 -12.65 0.46
CA TYR A 65 2.14 -13.44 -0.78
C TYR A 65 1.56 -14.84 -0.58
N PHE A 66 1.37 -15.28 0.67
CA PHE A 66 0.89 -16.63 1.05
C PHE A 66 1.84 -17.78 0.65
N TYR A 67 3.02 -17.45 0.15
CA TYR A 67 4.10 -18.37 -0.13
C TYR A 67 5.47 -17.72 0.14
N ASN A 68 6.49 -18.57 0.27
CA ASN A 68 7.85 -18.10 0.54
C ASN A 68 8.53 -17.63 -0.75
N ILE A 69 8.82 -16.35 -0.83
CA ILE A 69 9.61 -15.77 -1.92
C ILE A 69 11.05 -15.59 -1.42
N LYS A 70 11.97 -16.38 -1.97
CA LYS A 70 13.41 -16.29 -1.64
C LYS A 70 14.14 -15.29 -2.53
N LEU A 71 13.68 -15.11 -3.75
CA LEU A 71 14.28 -14.22 -4.73
C LEU A 71 13.20 -13.33 -5.36
N PHE A 72 13.36 -12.04 -5.19
CA PHE A 72 12.49 -11.04 -5.82
C PHE A 72 13.15 -10.63 -7.14
N THR A 73 12.65 -11.20 -8.24
CA THR A 73 13.26 -11.02 -9.56
C THR A 73 12.92 -9.66 -10.18
N HIS A 74 13.72 -9.25 -11.16
CA HIS A 74 13.45 -8.04 -11.92
C HIS A 74 12.12 -8.13 -12.69
N GLU A 75 11.79 -9.33 -13.19
CA GLU A 75 10.51 -9.58 -13.87
C GLU A 75 9.31 -9.36 -12.92
N MET A 76 9.36 -9.86 -11.70
CA MET A 76 8.31 -9.61 -10.69
C MET A 76 8.12 -8.13 -10.41
N LEU A 77 9.21 -7.37 -10.37
CA LEU A 77 9.15 -5.92 -10.23
C LEU A 77 8.50 -5.27 -11.45
N GLN A 78 8.93 -5.64 -12.65
CA GLN A 78 8.38 -5.07 -13.89
C GLN A 78 6.89 -5.34 -14.04
N GLU A 79 6.42 -6.53 -13.70
CA GLU A 79 4.98 -6.86 -13.71
C GLU A 79 4.21 -5.96 -12.73
N GLN A 80 4.75 -5.75 -11.53
CA GLN A 80 4.13 -4.86 -10.55
C GLN A 80 4.10 -3.40 -11.05
N TRP A 81 5.19 -2.89 -11.66
CA TRP A 81 5.22 -1.54 -12.21
C TRP A 81 4.29 -1.36 -13.40
N ALA A 82 4.22 -2.35 -14.30
CA ALA A 82 3.36 -2.31 -15.47
C ALA A 82 1.86 -2.26 -15.12
N SER A 83 1.49 -2.73 -13.93
CA SER A 83 0.10 -2.72 -13.46
C SER A 83 -0.32 -1.42 -12.80
N ILE A 84 0.61 -0.52 -12.43
CA ILE A 84 0.30 0.74 -11.75
C ILE A 84 -0.25 1.74 -12.76
N ASP A 85 -1.50 2.15 -12.56
CA ASP A 85 -2.18 3.19 -13.34
C ASP A 85 -2.68 4.36 -12.48
N TYR A 86 -2.41 4.30 -11.16
CA TYR A 86 -2.81 5.26 -10.12
C TYR A 86 -4.33 5.44 -9.94
N ARG A 87 -5.15 4.64 -10.63
CA ARG A 87 -6.62 4.59 -10.51
C ARG A 87 -7.10 3.23 -10.08
N SER A 88 -6.86 2.22 -10.93
CA SER A 88 -7.24 0.83 -10.64
C SER A 88 -6.22 0.11 -9.77
N ASN A 89 -4.95 0.48 -9.93
CA ASN A 89 -3.82 -0.05 -9.16
C ASN A 89 -2.94 1.08 -8.65
N ILE A 90 -2.84 1.22 -7.34
CA ILE A 90 -1.95 2.17 -6.70
C ILE A 90 -1.19 1.53 -5.55
N SER A 91 0.05 1.93 -5.39
CA SER A 91 0.88 1.61 -4.24
C SER A 91 1.40 2.89 -3.61
N LEU A 92 1.23 3.01 -2.30
CA LEU A 92 1.81 4.07 -1.48
C LEU A 92 2.99 3.50 -0.70
N ILE A 93 4.10 4.22 -0.66
CA ILE A 93 5.28 3.88 0.13
C ILE A 93 5.41 4.82 1.32
N GLY A 94 5.77 4.27 2.47
CA GLY A 94 6.19 5.01 3.66
C GLY A 94 7.70 5.11 3.71
N LEU A 95 8.22 6.32 3.80
CA LEU A 95 9.63 6.66 3.82
C LEU A 95 10.04 7.19 5.18
N SER A 96 11.04 6.58 5.79
CA SER A 96 11.73 7.13 6.96
C SER A 96 13.09 7.66 6.56
N GLN A 97 13.50 8.76 7.18
CA GLN A 97 14.84 9.31 7.01
C GLN A 97 15.64 9.02 8.26
N GLU A 98 16.45 7.99 8.21
CA GLU A 98 17.42 7.67 9.26
C GLU A 98 18.84 7.79 8.68
N LYS A 99 19.76 8.34 9.47
CA LYS A 99 21.18 8.48 9.08
C LYS A 99 21.42 9.19 7.74
N GLY A 100 20.55 10.13 7.38
CA GLY A 100 20.67 10.91 6.14
C GLY A 100 20.13 10.25 4.87
N HIS A 101 19.67 9.00 4.94
CA HIS A 101 19.08 8.30 3.81
C HIS A 101 17.58 8.09 3.99
N LYS A 102 16.81 8.22 2.89
CA LYS A 102 15.40 7.85 2.86
C LYS A 102 15.29 6.38 2.50
N GLU A 103 14.66 5.61 3.38
CA GLU A 103 14.41 4.18 3.17
C GLU A 103 12.92 3.91 3.15
N ILE A 104 12.48 3.00 2.28
CA ILE A 104 11.12 2.47 2.34
C ILE A 104 11.02 1.56 3.57
N MET A 105 10.02 1.80 4.42
CA MET A 105 9.77 0.93 5.55
C MET A 105 8.35 0.36 5.56
N ALA A 106 7.47 0.83 4.69
CA ALA A 106 6.13 0.33 4.55
C ALA A 106 5.62 0.51 3.12
N ILE A 107 4.73 -0.38 2.71
CA ILE A 107 3.99 -0.29 1.46
C ILE A 107 2.55 -0.69 1.75
N GLY A 108 1.61 0.10 1.24
CA GLY A 108 0.20 -0.23 1.15
C GLY A 108 -0.26 -0.06 -0.28
N SER A 109 -1.05 -0.99 -0.77
CA SER A 109 -1.56 -0.95 -2.14
C SER A 109 -3.02 -1.35 -2.20
N TYR A 110 -3.71 -0.89 -3.24
CA TYR A 110 -4.92 -1.55 -3.67
C TYR A 110 -4.86 -1.88 -5.17
N ALA A 111 -5.61 -2.90 -5.55
CA ALA A 111 -5.84 -3.30 -6.93
C ALA A 111 -7.34 -3.48 -7.16
N LYS A 112 -7.82 -3.10 -8.36
CA LYS A 112 -9.22 -3.32 -8.77
C LYS A 112 -9.56 -4.81 -8.70
N GLU A 113 -10.56 -5.16 -7.91
CA GLU A 113 -11.15 -6.49 -7.89
C GLU A 113 -12.45 -6.53 -8.72
N SER A 114 -13.26 -5.49 -8.60
CA SER A 114 -14.48 -5.28 -9.40
C SER A 114 -14.74 -3.79 -9.58
N GLU A 115 -15.87 -3.42 -10.20
CA GLU A 115 -16.21 -2.00 -10.46
C GLU A 115 -16.27 -1.15 -9.19
N ARG A 116 -16.64 -1.74 -8.04
CA ARG A 116 -16.83 -1.01 -6.77
C ARG A 116 -15.96 -1.54 -5.63
N VAL A 117 -15.15 -2.57 -5.89
CA VAL A 117 -14.33 -3.23 -4.88
C VAL A 117 -12.87 -3.16 -5.28
N ALA A 118 -12.03 -2.69 -4.36
CA ALA A 118 -10.58 -2.77 -4.49
C ALA A 118 -10.01 -3.70 -3.43
N GLU A 119 -9.11 -4.59 -3.81
CA GLU A 119 -8.38 -5.46 -2.89
C GLU A 119 -7.16 -4.72 -2.33
N VAL A 120 -7.02 -4.70 -1.00
CA VAL A 120 -5.91 -4.03 -0.32
C VAL A 120 -4.88 -5.02 0.23
N ALA A 121 -3.62 -4.59 0.23
CA ALA A 121 -2.53 -5.34 0.82
C ALA A 121 -1.47 -4.42 1.42
N PHE A 122 -0.78 -4.91 2.48
CA PHE A 122 0.18 -4.11 3.23
C PHE A 122 1.43 -4.92 3.57
N MET A 123 2.57 -4.25 3.59
CA MET A 123 3.82 -4.72 4.19
C MET A 123 4.41 -3.60 5.02
N VAL A 124 4.79 -3.90 6.27
CA VAL A 124 5.47 -2.97 7.17
C VAL A 124 6.66 -3.68 7.77
N ARG A 125 7.84 -3.07 7.64
CA ARG A 125 9.09 -3.61 8.21
C ARG A 125 8.95 -3.75 9.73
N GLU A 126 9.48 -4.79 10.31
CA GLU A 126 9.19 -5.23 11.68
C GLU A 126 9.50 -4.18 12.74
N ASP A 127 10.57 -3.43 12.55
CA ASP A 127 11.00 -2.34 13.46
C ASP A 127 10.08 -1.11 13.42
N TYR A 128 9.17 -1.05 12.41
CA TYR A 128 8.15 -0.03 12.24
C TYR A 128 6.72 -0.54 12.47
N GLN A 129 6.55 -1.82 12.80
CA GLN A 129 5.22 -2.35 13.16
C GLN A 129 4.72 -1.78 14.50
N ASN A 130 3.40 -1.81 14.70
CA ASN A 130 2.71 -1.29 15.88
C ASN A 130 2.89 0.23 16.12
N LEU A 131 3.27 1.00 15.09
CA LEU A 131 3.42 2.45 15.14
C LEU A 131 2.28 3.20 14.43
N GLY A 132 1.18 2.52 14.07
CA GLY A 132 0.03 3.12 13.38
C GLY A 132 0.19 3.26 11.86
N ILE A 133 1.31 2.83 11.27
CA ILE A 133 1.62 3.03 9.86
C ILE A 133 0.60 2.34 8.94
N ALA A 134 0.23 1.08 9.21
CA ALA A 134 -0.79 0.39 8.41
C ALA A 134 -2.15 1.10 8.49
N SER A 135 -2.52 1.62 9.66
CA SER A 135 -3.76 2.39 9.86
C SER A 135 -3.74 3.71 9.07
N HIS A 136 -2.59 4.36 8.98
CA HIS A 136 -2.42 5.57 8.18
C HIS A 136 -2.51 5.27 6.68
N LEU A 137 -1.81 4.23 6.21
CA LEU A 137 -1.83 3.82 4.81
C LEU A 137 -3.24 3.43 4.35
N ILE A 138 -3.99 2.64 5.12
CA ILE A 138 -5.34 2.25 4.73
C ILE A 138 -6.29 3.46 4.70
N ALA A 139 -6.10 4.44 5.61
CA ALA A 139 -6.88 5.67 5.60
C ALA A 139 -6.64 6.48 4.32
N GLN A 140 -5.38 6.64 3.90
CA GLN A 140 -5.04 7.32 2.66
C GLN A 140 -5.55 6.58 1.43
N LEU A 141 -5.33 5.26 1.37
CA LEU A 141 -5.82 4.43 0.25
C LEU A 141 -7.34 4.51 0.13
N GLU A 142 -8.08 4.58 1.26
CA GLU A 142 -9.54 4.74 1.23
C GLU A 142 -9.96 6.08 0.60
N VAL A 143 -9.28 7.18 0.93
CA VAL A 143 -9.56 8.48 0.30
C VAL A 143 -9.40 8.40 -1.21
N ILE A 144 -8.28 7.83 -1.65
CA ILE A 144 -7.97 7.69 -3.08
C ILE A 144 -8.97 6.73 -3.75
N ALA A 145 -9.29 5.60 -3.11
CA ALA A 145 -10.25 4.64 -3.64
C ALA A 145 -11.65 5.25 -3.83
N ARG A 146 -12.11 6.06 -2.86
CA ARG A 146 -13.39 6.79 -2.97
C ARG A 146 -13.39 7.77 -4.13
N GLN A 147 -12.31 8.51 -4.34
CA GLN A 147 -12.15 9.42 -5.49
C GLN A 147 -12.22 8.67 -6.82
N ASN A 148 -11.75 7.43 -6.85
CA ASN A 148 -11.78 6.55 -8.02
C ASN A 148 -13.07 5.70 -8.13
N GLY A 149 -14.10 5.96 -7.28
CA GLY A 149 -15.42 5.35 -7.39
C GLY A 149 -15.58 4.02 -6.68
N TYR A 150 -14.61 3.58 -5.90
CA TYR A 150 -14.76 2.38 -5.06
C TYR A 150 -15.63 2.66 -3.84
N GLU A 151 -16.38 1.65 -3.40
CA GLU A 151 -17.29 1.74 -2.26
C GLU A 151 -16.85 0.86 -1.08
N GLN A 152 -15.93 -0.05 -1.31
CA GLN A 152 -15.41 -0.95 -0.28
C GLN A 152 -14.03 -1.49 -0.63
N PHE A 153 -13.33 -1.90 0.41
CA PHE A 153 -12.15 -2.74 0.27
C PHE A 153 -12.47 -4.21 0.51
N SER A 154 -11.69 -5.08 -0.13
CA SER A 154 -11.53 -6.48 0.23
C SER A 154 -10.09 -6.75 0.62
N ALA A 155 -9.85 -7.83 1.36
CA ALA A 155 -8.52 -8.34 1.64
C ALA A 155 -8.57 -9.84 1.94
N ALA A 156 -7.55 -10.57 1.52
CA ALA A 156 -7.26 -11.91 2.01
C ALA A 156 -6.20 -11.81 3.12
N VAL A 157 -6.43 -12.44 4.27
CA VAL A 157 -5.55 -12.37 5.45
C VAL A 157 -5.41 -13.75 6.05
N LEU A 158 -4.17 -14.19 6.30
CA LEU A 158 -3.95 -15.44 7.03
C LEU A 158 -4.49 -15.34 8.46
N ILE A 159 -5.11 -16.40 8.95
CA ILE A 159 -5.78 -16.47 10.27
C ILE A 159 -4.84 -16.07 11.42
N ASP A 160 -3.55 -16.38 11.31
CA ASP A 160 -2.56 -16.05 12.33
C ASP A 160 -2.03 -14.61 12.24
N ASN A 161 -2.37 -13.84 11.19
CA ASN A 161 -2.04 -12.42 11.06
C ASN A 161 -3.00 -11.53 11.87
N ARG A 162 -3.03 -11.77 13.18
CA ARG A 162 -3.88 -11.05 14.13
C ARG A 162 -3.66 -9.54 14.12
N ALA A 163 -2.45 -9.08 13.76
CA ALA A 163 -2.13 -7.66 13.71
C ALA A 163 -2.93 -6.97 12.60
N MET A 164 -2.97 -7.54 11.39
CA MET A 164 -3.72 -6.96 10.28
C MET A 164 -5.22 -7.05 10.49
N LEU A 165 -5.72 -8.16 11.01
CA LEU A 165 -7.13 -8.31 11.36
C LEU A 165 -7.59 -7.24 12.34
N ARG A 166 -6.77 -6.90 13.37
CA ARG A 166 -7.08 -5.80 14.30
C ARG A 166 -7.12 -4.43 13.62
N VAL A 167 -6.25 -4.16 12.64
CA VAL A 167 -6.28 -2.90 11.88
C VAL A 167 -7.63 -2.75 11.17
N PHE A 168 -8.08 -3.80 10.50
CA PHE A 168 -9.35 -3.80 9.77
C PHE A 168 -10.56 -3.69 10.70
N THR A 169 -10.62 -4.52 11.76
CA THR A 169 -11.72 -4.49 12.72
C THR A 169 -11.86 -3.14 13.43
N LYS A 170 -10.72 -2.51 13.76
CA LYS A 170 -10.74 -1.21 14.45
C LYS A 170 -11.23 -0.07 13.53
N ARG A 171 -10.94 -0.16 12.23
CA ARG A 171 -11.29 0.91 11.30
C ARG A 171 -12.68 0.75 10.70
N TYR A 172 -13.11 -0.47 10.41
CA TYR A 172 -14.36 -0.76 9.70
C TYR A 172 -15.31 -1.53 10.62
N ALA A 173 -16.25 -0.79 11.25
CA ALA A 173 -17.22 -1.39 12.15
C ALA A 173 -18.15 -2.39 11.47
N ASN A 174 -18.40 -2.20 10.16
CA ASN A 174 -19.28 -3.04 9.34
C ASN A 174 -18.48 -4.08 8.52
N ALA A 175 -17.22 -4.33 8.84
CA ALA A 175 -16.43 -5.34 8.15
C ALA A 175 -17.02 -6.73 8.38
N THR A 176 -17.06 -7.54 7.31
CA THR A 176 -17.42 -8.96 7.37
C THR A 176 -16.20 -9.83 7.18
N PHE A 177 -16.17 -10.95 7.89
CA PHE A 177 -15.04 -11.88 7.94
C PHE A 177 -15.56 -13.28 7.58
N THR A 178 -15.05 -13.85 6.51
CA THR A 178 -15.42 -15.20 6.06
C THR A 178 -14.16 -16.05 6.03
N GLU A 179 -14.15 -17.15 6.79
CA GLU A 179 -13.04 -18.12 6.80
C GLU A 179 -13.10 -18.99 5.55
N ASP A 180 -11.94 -19.16 4.90
CA ASP A 180 -11.71 -20.05 3.77
C ASP A 180 -10.36 -20.76 3.97
N GLY A 181 -10.43 -21.95 4.57
CA GLY A 181 -9.24 -22.74 4.90
C GLY A 181 -8.32 -22.03 5.91
N HIS A 182 -7.14 -21.62 5.49
CA HIS A 182 -6.17 -20.91 6.33
C HIS A 182 -6.24 -19.38 6.19
N GLU A 183 -7.18 -18.88 5.40
CA GLU A 183 -7.34 -17.48 5.10
C GLU A 183 -8.67 -16.95 5.62
N ILE A 184 -8.70 -15.67 5.89
CA ILE A 184 -9.92 -14.91 6.17
C ILE A 184 -10.09 -13.90 5.04
N ARG A 185 -11.19 -14.03 4.30
CA ARG A 185 -11.62 -12.97 3.40
C ARG A 185 -12.32 -11.90 4.22
N VAL A 186 -11.81 -10.68 4.12
CA VAL A 186 -12.39 -9.51 4.80
C VAL A 186 -13.02 -8.61 3.74
N VAL A 187 -14.26 -8.17 3.97
CA VAL A 187 -14.92 -7.15 3.15
C VAL A 187 -15.23 -5.96 4.04
N MET A 188 -14.81 -4.78 3.61
CA MET A 188 -14.78 -3.55 4.39
C MET A 188 -15.53 -2.43 3.65
N PRO A 189 -16.86 -2.34 3.80
CA PRO A 189 -17.64 -1.25 3.22
C PRO A 189 -17.19 0.10 3.77
N PHE A 190 -17.10 1.11 2.90
CA PHE A 190 -16.80 2.46 3.31
C PHE A 190 -18.04 3.11 3.94
N GLU A 191 -17.87 3.78 5.07
CA GLU A 191 -18.97 4.50 5.71
C GLU A 191 -19.41 5.70 4.85
N LYS A 192 -20.73 5.90 4.72
CA LYS A 192 -21.31 6.91 3.81
C LYS A 192 -21.03 8.37 4.22
N ASN A 193 -20.57 8.64 5.44
CA ASN A 193 -20.50 9.99 6.03
C ASN A 193 -19.11 10.49 6.43
N LEU A 194 -18.01 9.94 5.92
CA LEU A 194 -16.70 10.55 6.11
C LEU A 194 -16.49 11.64 5.04
N THR A 195 -16.90 12.87 5.37
CA THR A 195 -16.45 14.08 4.66
C THR A 195 -14.93 14.21 4.86
N LEU A 196 -14.24 14.72 3.84
CA LEU A 196 -12.77 14.92 3.81
C LEU A 196 -12.21 15.74 5.00
N GLU A 197 -13.08 16.46 5.72
CA GLU A 197 -12.73 17.25 6.91
C GLU A 197 -12.38 16.42 8.16
N THR A 198 -12.77 15.15 8.21
CA THR A 198 -12.57 14.29 9.40
C THR A 198 -11.22 13.55 9.39
N ILE A 199 -10.40 13.72 8.34
CA ILE A 199 -9.13 12.99 8.15
C ILE A 199 -7.91 13.86 8.52
N GLN A 200 -8.09 15.03 9.13
CA GLN A 200 -6.96 15.73 9.74
C GLN A 200 -6.46 14.92 10.94
N PRO A 201 -5.16 14.61 11.02
CA PRO A 201 -4.61 14.04 12.24
C PRO A 201 -4.88 15.00 13.39
N ALA A 202 -5.41 14.48 14.49
CA ALA A 202 -5.59 15.24 15.70
C ALA A 202 -4.27 15.95 16.03
N SER A 203 -4.28 17.28 15.92
CA SER A 203 -3.24 18.13 16.40
C SER A 203 -3.30 18.13 17.93
N ALA A 204 -2.29 17.55 18.55
CA ALA A 204 -1.83 17.88 19.90
C ALA A 204 -0.45 17.29 20.13
#